data_92818afdb4e5c90cd128843fd512d4fb
#
_entry.id   92818afdb4e5c90cd128843fd512d4fb
#
_cell.length_a   1.000
_cell.length_b   1.000
_cell.length_c   1.000
_cell.angle_alpha   90.00
_cell.angle_beta   90.00
_cell.angle_gamma   90.00
#
_symmetry.space_group_name_H-M   'P 1'
#
loop_
_entity.id
_entity.type
_entity.pdbx_description
1 polymer ?
#
loop_
_entity_poly.entity_id
_entity_poly.type
_entity_poly.pdbx_seq_one_letter_code
_entity_poly.pdbx_strand_id
1 'polypeptide(L)'
;MIELQNVHKSFGSNHVLRGVDVSVNKGKSLVIIGGSGTGKSVTIKCILGLVTPDQGKILVDGQDVNNAERDAFLARFGMLFQGGALFDSLTIWQNVAFSLLRGRLKKPQDEARAIAIEKLRRVGLKADVADKFPAELSGGMQKRVGLARAIAAEPEIIFFDEPTTGLDPIMSGVINDLIREIVVEMGATAITITHDMSSVRAIADQVAMLHEGKIRWSGSIKDMDQSGDPFLSQFINGRAEGPIEAVR
;
A
#
# COMPACT_ATOMS: atom_id res chain seq x y z
N MET A 1 14.55 1.70 -5.84
CA MET A 1 14.03 3.07 -5.70
C MET A 1 12.83 3.26 -6.62
N ILE A 2 11.80 3.97 -6.18
CA ILE A 2 10.64 4.33 -7.02
C ILE A 2 10.63 5.83 -7.17
N GLU A 3 10.48 6.33 -8.39
CA GLU A 3 10.46 7.75 -8.71
C GLU A 3 9.28 8.07 -9.62
N LEU A 4 8.50 9.06 -9.26
CA LEU A 4 7.50 9.70 -10.10
C LEU A 4 8.03 11.08 -10.51
N GLN A 5 8.08 11.34 -11.79
CA GLN A 5 8.62 12.56 -12.38
C GLN A 5 7.55 13.25 -13.22
N ASN A 6 7.01 14.36 -12.70
CA ASN A 6 5.99 15.17 -13.32
C ASN A 6 4.79 14.37 -13.86
N VAL A 7 4.24 13.47 -13.03
CA VAL A 7 3.20 12.51 -13.45
C VAL A 7 1.84 13.21 -13.52
N HIS A 8 1.20 13.14 -14.69
CA HIS A 8 -0.15 13.64 -14.94
C HIS A 8 -1.09 12.51 -15.31
N LYS A 9 -2.34 12.57 -14.83
CA LYS A 9 -3.41 11.64 -15.21
C LYS A 9 -4.77 12.29 -15.14
N SER A 10 -5.51 12.15 -16.24
CA SER A 10 -6.89 12.62 -16.36
C SER A 10 -7.83 11.48 -16.76
N PHE A 11 -9.08 11.59 -16.38
CA PHE A 11 -10.18 10.73 -16.82
C PHE A 11 -11.29 11.63 -17.37
N GLY A 12 -11.38 11.74 -18.69
CA GLY A 12 -12.21 12.75 -19.34
C GLY A 12 -11.75 14.15 -18.96
N SER A 13 -12.66 14.99 -18.47
CA SER A 13 -12.36 16.35 -18.01
C SER A 13 -11.79 16.41 -16.58
N ASN A 14 -11.76 15.30 -15.87
CA ASN A 14 -11.26 15.26 -14.48
C ASN A 14 -9.74 15.05 -14.45
N HIS A 15 -9.00 16.10 -14.13
CA HIS A 15 -7.54 16.08 -13.95
C HIS A 15 -7.18 15.61 -12.53
N VAL A 16 -6.89 14.31 -12.38
CA VAL A 16 -6.66 13.65 -11.08
C VAL A 16 -5.23 13.83 -10.58
N LEU A 17 -4.22 13.63 -11.44
CA LEU A 17 -2.82 13.91 -11.14
C LEU A 17 -2.34 15.06 -12.03
N ARG A 18 -1.67 16.04 -11.42
CA ARG A 18 -1.35 17.33 -12.06
C ARG A 18 0.11 17.70 -11.91
N GLY A 19 1.01 16.74 -12.23
CA GLY A 19 2.46 16.89 -12.04
C GLY A 19 2.88 16.39 -10.65
N VAL A 20 2.75 15.09 -10.43
CA VAL A 20 3.18 14.46 -9.18
C VAL A 20 4.66 14.12 -9.28
N ASP A 21 5.45 14.69 -8.34
CA ASP A 21 6.86 14.40 -8.14
C ASP A 21 7.05 13.83 -6.74
N VAL A 22 7.44 12.57 -6.63
CA VAL A 22 7.74 11.93 -5.36
C VAL A 22 8.69 10.75 -5.57
N SER A 23 9.56 10.49 -4.61
CA SER A 23 10.46 9.34 -4.64
C SER A 23 10.50 8.62 -3.30
N VAL A 24 10.77 7.32 -3.35
CA VAL A 24 11.07 6.51 -2.17
C VAL A 24 12.32 5.67 -2.43
N ASN A 25 13.26 5.73 -1.49
CA ASN A 25 14.48 4.94 -1.56
C ASN A 25 14.20 3.46 -1.25
N LYS A 26 15.06 2.59 -1.79
CA LYS A 26 14.99 1.15 -1.51
C LYS A 26 15.03 0.87 -0.01
N GLY A 27 14.18 -0.02 0.47
CA GLY A 27 14.08 -0.39 1.88
C GLY A 27 13.46 0.68 2.79
N LYS A 28 12.82 1.71 2.23
CA LYS A 28 12.12 2.77 2.99
C LYS A 28 10.61 2.67 2.82
N SER A 29 9.91 3.16 3.82
CA SER A 29 8.45 3.25 3.85
C SER A 29 8.01 4.69 3.58
N LEU A 30 7.36 4.92 2.43
CA LEU A 30 6.68 6.17 2.09
C LEU A 30 5.19 6.04 2.42
N VAL A 31 4.66 6.98 3.18
CA VAL A 31 3.22 7.09 3.39
C VAL A 31 2.67 8.29 2.64
N ILE A 32 1.69 8.06 1.77
CA ILE A 32 0.99 9.10 1.02
C ILE A 32 -0.32 9.40 1.74
N ILE A 33 -0.44 10.62 2.26
CA ILE A 33 -1.63 11.13 2.93
C ILE A 33 -2.38 12.13 2.03
N GLY A 34 -3.63 12.42 2.37
CA GLY A 34 -4.47 13.41 1.66
C GLY A 34 -5.94 13.05 1.72
N GLY A 35 -6.79 13.99 1.40
CA GLY A 35 -8.25 13.84 1.40
C GLY A 35 -8.76 12.73 0.46
N SER A 36 -10.05 12.39 0.59
CA SER A 36 -10.69 11.47 -0.36
C SER A 36 -10.68 12.07 -1.78
N GLY A 37 -10.47 11.23 -2.78
CA GLY A 37 -10.50 11.67 -4.18
C GLY A 37 -9.27 12.45 -4.67
N THR A 38 -8.24 12.69 -3.84
CA THR A 38 -7.04 13.47 -4.24
C THR A 38 -6.12 12.77 -5.24
N GLY A 39 -6.37 11.49 -5.57
CA GLY A 39 -5.58 10.74 -6.56
C GLY A 39 -4.64 9.69 -5.98
N LYS A 40 -4.65 9.44 -4.66
CA LYS A 40 -3.74 8.47 -4.00
C LYS A 40 -3.77 7.08 -4.64
N SER A 41 -4.95 6.48 -4.79
CA SER A 41 -5.10 5.15 -5.40
C SER A 41 -4.77 5.17 -6.90
N VAL A 42 -4.98 6.31 -7.59
CA VAL A 42 -4.55 6.47 -8.99
C VAL A 42 -3.04 6.47 -9.08
N THR A 43 -2.35 7.10 -8.14
CA THR A 43 -0.88 7.10 -8.06
C THR A 43 -0.34 5.67 -7.96
N ILE A 44 -0.89 4.83 -7.04
CA ILE A 44 -0.50 3.40 -6.96
C ILE A 44 -0.78 2.66 -8.27
N LYS A 45 -1.97 2.86 -8.86
CA LYS A 45 -2.31 2.21 -10.13
C LYS A 45 -1.35 2.59 -11.26
N CYS A 46 -0.87 3.83 -11.28
CA CYS A 46 0.14 4.27 -12.23
C CYS A 46 1.50 3.59 -11.96
N ILE A 47 1.95 3.48 -10.70
CA ILE A 47 3.19 2.78 -10.34
C ILE A 47 3.12 1.30 -10.73
N LEU A 48 1.98 0.65 -10.53
CA LEU A 48 1.75 -0.75 -10.94
C LEU A 48 1.58 -0.92 -12.46
N GLY A 49 1.59 0.18 -13.23
CA GLY A 49 1.31 0.17 -14.66
C GLY A 49 -0.12 -0.31 -14.99
N LEU A 50 -1.06 -0.30 -14.04
CA LEU A 50 -2.48 -0.60 -14.28
C LEU A 50 -3.19 0.56 -14.98
N VAL A 51 -2.65 1.77 -14.84
CA VAL A 51 -3.08 3.00 -15.48
C VAL A 51 -1.86 3.67 -16.06
N THR A 52 -1.85 3.95 -17.36
CA THR A 52 -0.77 4.69 -18.00
C THR A 52 -0.92 6.19 -17.72
N PRO A 53 0.11 6.87 -17.22
CA PRO A 53 0.12 8.32 -17.12
C PRO A 53 -0.07 8.99 -18.47
N ASP A 54 -0.70 10.17 -18.49
CA ASP A 54 -0.85 10.96 -19.72
C ASP A 54 0.43 11.73 -20.04
N GLN A 55 1.19 12.13 -18.99
CA GLN A 55 2.50 12.78 -19.09
C GLN A 55 3.37 12.39 -17.88
N GLY A 56 4.67 12.63 -18.02
CA GLY A 56 5.66 12.31 -16.99
C GLY A 56 6.18 10.88 -17.13
N LYS A 57 6.96 10.46 -16.13
CA LYS A 57 7.58 9.13 -16.08
C LYS A 57 7.47 8.53 -14.69
N ILE A 58 7.41 7.21 -14.64
CA ILE A 58 7.50 6.45 -13.39
C ILE A 58 8.62 5.44 -13.55
N LEU A 59 9.61 5.53 -12.69
CA LEU A 59 10.78 4.66 -12.70
C LEU A 59 10.79 3.76 -11.46
N VAL A 60 11.07 2.48 -11.67
CA VAL A 60 11.35 1.52 -10.61
C VAL A 60 12.75 0.97 -10.86
N ASP A 61 13.67 1.26 -9.93
CA ASP A 61 15.10 0.98 -10.06
C ASP A 61 15.69 1.47 -11.39
N GLY A 62 15.28 2.67 -11.82
CA GLY A 62 15.73 3.31 -13.06
C GLY A 62 15.04 2.81 -14.34
N GLN A 63 14.21 1.78 -14.27
CA GLN A 63 13.45 1.27 -15.41
C GLN A 63 12.07 1.92 -15.48
N ASP A 64 11.70 2.45 -16.65
CA ASP A 64 10.34 2.98 -16.87
C ASP A 64 9.31 1.85 -16.84
N VAL A 65 8.29 2.00 -15.99
CA VAL A 65 7.23 1.00 -15.79
C VAL A 65 6.45 0.68 -17.07
N ASN A 66 6.38 1.61 -18.02
CA ASN A 66 5.70 1.40 -19.29
C ASN A 66 6.48 0.49 -20.25
N ASN A 67 7.80 0.32 -20.04
CA ASN A 67 8.69 -0.49 -20.87
C ASN A 67 9.04 -1.83 -20.21
N ALA A 68 8.54 -2.10 -19.01
CA ALA A 68 8.83 -3.33 -18.28
C ALA A 68 8.04 -4.52 -18.85
N GLU A 69 8.67 -5.70 -18.84
CA GLU A 69 7.93 -6.94 -19.12
C GLU A 69 6.93 -7.16 -17.97
N ARG A 70 5.65 -7.22 -18.30
CA ARG A 70 4.54 -7.08 -17.37
C ARG A 70 4.54 -8.10 -16.24
N ASP A 71 4.70 -9.39 -16.57
CA ASP A 71 4.60 -10.46 -15.57
C ASP A 71 5.80 -10.45 -14.63
N ALA A 72 7.01 -10.24 -15.15
CA ALA A 72 8.22 -10.11 -14.34
C ALA A 72 8.16 -8.86 -13.45
N PHE A 73 7.66 -7.76 -13.98
CA PHE A 73 7.50 -6.53 -13.24
C PHE A 73 6.51 -6.70 -12.08
N LEU A 74 5.30 -7.22 -12.36
CA LEU A 74 4.28 -7.42 -11.34
C LEU A 74 4.66 -8.47 -10.28
N ALA A 75 5.51 -9.44 -10.62
CA ALA A 75 6.02 -10.42 -9.66
C ALA A 75 6.87 -9.81 -8.53
N ARG A 76 7.39 -8.58 -8.72
CA ARG A 76 8.17 -7.84 -7.71
C ARG A 76 7.31 -7.19 -6.63
N PHE A 77 5.99 -7.15 -6.82
CA PHE A 77 5.08 -6.40 -5.96
C PHE A 77 4.18 -7.31 -5.11
N GLY A 78 4.03 -6.91 -3.86
CA GLY A 78 2.95 -7.36 -2.99
C GLY A 78 1.93 -6.25 -2.78
N MET A 79 0.67 -6.60 -2.55
CA MET A 79 -0.36 -5.60 -2.28
C MET A 79 -1.37 -6.07 -1.24
N LEU A 80 -1.55 -5.26 -0.21
CA LEU A 80 -2.68 -5.33 0.71
C LEU A 80 -3.71 -4.29 0.26
N PHE A 81 -4.83 -4.78 -0.24
CA PHE A 81 -5.96 -3.95 -0.66
C PHE A 81 -6.83 -3.53 0.53
N GLN A 82 -7.54 -2.43 0.39
CA GLN A 82 -8.57 -2.01 1.32
C GLN A 82 -9.56 -3.16 1.60
N GLY A 83 -9.87 -3.42 2.88
CA GLY A 83 -10.75 -4.52 3.27
C GLY A 83 -10.13 -5.93 3.16
N GLY A 84 -8.84 -6.06 2.78
CA GLY A 84 -8.18 -7.34 2.53
C GLY A 84 -8.46 -7.90 1.12
N ALA A 85 -9.62 -7.62 0.53
CA ALA A 85 -10.06 -8.05 -0.81
C ALA A 85 -9.74 -9.55 -1.07
N LEU A 86 -10.18 -10.41 -0.15
CA LEU A 86 -10.03 -11.85 -0.29
C LEU A 86 -11.04 -12.41 -1.29
N PHE A 87 -10.69 -13.48 -1.95
CA PHE A 87 -11.59 -14.23 -2.84
C PHE A 87 -12.47 -15.14 -1.99
N ASP A 88 -13.77 -14.86 -1.92
CA ASP A 88 -14.73 -15.59 -1.08
C ASP A 88 -14.87 -17.07 -1.45
N SER A 89 -14.62 -17.41 -2.71
CA SER A 89 -14.68 -18.79 -3.23
C SER A 89 -13.42 -19.62 -2.99
N LEU A 90 -12.36 -19.00 -2.43
CA LEU A 90 -11.09 -19.66 -2.14
C LEU A 90 -10.90 -19.82 -0.63
N THR A 91 -10.30 -20.94 -0.23
CA THR A 91 -9.85 -21.09 1.15
C THR A 91 -8.77 -20.07 1.51
N ILE A 92 -8.50 -19.91 2.80
CA ILE A 92 -7.54 -18.93 3.29
C ILE A 92 -6.13 -19.22 2.76
N TRP A 93 -5.67 -20.49 2.77
CA TRP A 93 -4.36 -20.79 2.20
C TRP A 93 -4.29 -20.55 0.69
N GLN A 94 -5.38 -20.78 -0.05
CA GLN A 94 -5.45 -20.48 -1.48
C GLN A 94 -5.46 -18.97 -1.77
N ASN A 95 -6.08 -18.18 -0.88
CA ASN A 95 -5.98 -16.72 -0.92
C ASN A 95 -4.54 -16.26 -0.73
N VAL A 96 -3.85 -16.77 0.29
CA VAL A 96 -2.45 -16.40 0.57
C VAL A 96 -1.53 -16.83 -0.56
N ALA A 97 -1.67 -18.07 -1.04
CA ALA A 97 -0.85 -18.64 -2.11
C ALA A 97 -1.29 -18.22 -3.53
N PHE A 98 -2.19 -17.27 -3.67
CA PHE A 98 -2.83 -16.97 -4.97
C PHE A 98 -1.83 -16.74 -6.10
N SER A 99 -0.78 -15.95 -5.88
CA SER A 99 0.28 -15.70 -6.85
C SER A 99 1.21 -16.91 -7.04
N LEU A 100 1.39 -17.73 -6.00
CA LEU A 100 2.21 -18.94 -6.04
C LEU A 100 1.54 -20.12 -6.73
N LEU A 101 0.24 -20.04 -7.00
CA LEU A 101 -0.52 -21.07 -7.73
C LEU A 101 -0.69 -20.74 -9.21
N ARG A 102 -0.24 -19.55 -9.66
CA ARG A 102 -0.52 -19.01 -11.02
C ARG A 102 0.69 -18.25 -11.57
N GLY A 103 0.70 -18.12 -12.90
CA GLY A 103 1.67 -17.27 -13.60
C GLY A 103 3.13 -17.69 -13.40
N ARG A 104 4.01 -16.71 -13.43
CA ARG A 104 5.47 -16.87 -13.38
C ARG A 104 6.00 -17.46 -12.06
N LEU A 105 5.32 -17.19 -10.95
CA LEU A 105 5.72 -17.63 -9.60
C LEU A 105 5.13 -19.00 -9.23
N LYS A 106 4.49 -19.68 -10.18
CA LYS A 106 3.78 -20.95 -9.93
C LYS A 106 4.69 -22.00 -9.31
N LYS A 107 4.21 -22.57 -8.19
CA LYS A 107 4.82 -23.65 -7.43
C LYS A 107 3.88 -24.87 -7.38
N PRO A 108 4.41 -26.06 -7.03
CA PRO A 108 3.57 -27.21 -6.68
C PRO A 108 2.58 -26.84 -5.55
N GLN A 109 1.40 -27.46 -5.57
CA GLN A 109 0.31 -27.10 -4.64
C GLN A 109 0.71 -27.28 -3.17
N ASP A 110 1.40 -28.39 -2.86
CA ASP A 110 1.84 -28.69 -1.50
C ASP A 110 2.88 -27.67 -0.99
N GLU A 111 3.82 -27.26 -1.86
CA GLU A 111 4.79 -26.21 -1.56
C GLU A 111 4.10 -24.86 -1.33
N ALA A 112 3.19 -24.48 -2.22
CA ALA A 112 2.43 -23.23 -2.10
C ALA A 112 1.58 -23.20 -0.82
N ARG A 113 0.97 -24.34 -0.43
CA ARG A 113 0.21 -24.46 0.82
C ARG A 113 1.13 -24.34 2.04
N ALA A 114 2.30 -24.97 2.03
CA ALA A 114 3.27 -24.88 3.11
C ALA A 114 3.73 -23.42 3.33
N ILE A 115 4.07 -22.71 2.25
CA ILE A 115 4.40 -21.27 2.30
C ILE A 115 3.24 -20.46 2.86
N ALA A 116 2.01 -20.71 2.39
CA ALA A 116 0.83 -19.98 2.89
C ALA A 116 0.66 -20.16 4.40
N ILE A 117 0.81 -21.37 4.92
CA ILE A 117 0.72 -21.64 6.36
C ILE A 117 1.82 -20.92 7.15
N GLU A 118 3.05 -20.89 6.61
CA GLU A 118 4.16 -20.13 7.20
C GLU A 118 3.84 -18.64 7.28
N LYS A 119 3.36 -18.03 6.17
CA LYS A 119 3.02 -16.59 6.14
C LYS A 119 1.80 -16.27 7.03
N LEU A 120 0.84 -17.19 7.16
CA LEU A 120 -0.25 -17.04 8.14
C LEU A 120 0.27 -16.98 9.58
N ARG A 121 1.21 -17.85 9.95
CA ARG A 121 1.85 -17.80 11.27
C ARG A 121 2.61 -16.50 11.51
N ARG A 122 3.29 -15.99 10.49
CA ARG A 122 4.04 -14.71 10.55
C ARG A 122 3.13 -13.52 10.87
N VAL A 123 1.89 -13.54 10.40
CA VAL A 123 0.90 -12.50 10.72
C VAL A 123 0.07 -12.84 11.98
N GLY A 124 0.51 -13.80 12.79
CA GLY A 124 -0.13 -14.15 14.06
C GLY A 124 -1.41 -14.97 13.92
N LEU A 125 -1.62 -15.67 12.80
CA LEU A 125 -2.73 -16.59 12.59
C LEU A 125 -2.27 -18.04 12.77
N LYS A 126 -3.12 -18.87 13.39
CA LYS A 126 -2.85 -20.29 13.55
C LYS A 126 -3.08 -21.05 12.24
N ALA A 127 -2.44 -22.21 12.10
CA ALA A 127 -2.55 -23.03 10.90
C ALA A 127 -3.97 -23.58 10.64
N ASP A 128 -4.79 -23.71 11.69
CA ASP A 128 -6.17 -24.22 11.61
C ASP A 128 -7.11 -23.29 10.81
N VAL A 129 -6.73 -22.04 10.57
CA VAL A 129 -7.51 -21.12 9.72
C VAL A 129 -7.27 -21.37 8.22
N ALA A 130 -6.25 -22.14 7.85
CA ALA A 130 -5.82 -22.30 6.46
C ALA A 130 -6.94 -22.85 5.55
N ASP A 131 -7.72 -23.80 6.05
CA ASP A 131 -8.78 -24.46 5.28
C ASP A 131 -10.16 -23.79 5.42
N LYS A 132 -10.26 -22.70 6.19
CA LYS A 132 -11.48 -21.88 6.32
C LYS A 132 -11.66 -20.98 5.09
N PHE A 133 -12.87 -20.40 4.99
CA PHE A 133 -13.20 -19.38 4.00
C PHE A 133 -13.21 -17.98 4.62
N PRO A 134 -13.08 -16.91 3.82
CA PRO A 134 -13.09 -15.53 4.33
C PRO A 134 -14.27 -15.19 5.23
N ALA A 135 -15.47 -15.66 4.90
CA ALA A 135 -16.68 -15.41 5.68
C ALA A 135 -16.66 -15.96 7.11
N GLU A 136 -15.76 -16.91 7.41
CA GLU A 136 -15.59 -17.50 8.74
C GLU A 136 -14.62 -16.71 9.63
N LEU A 137 -14.02 -15.63 9.10
CA LEU A 137 -13.00 -14.83 9.78
C LEU A 137 -13.53 -13.46 10.19
N SER A 138 -13.05 -12.94 11.32
CA SER A 138 -13.26 -11.53 11.68
C SER A 138 -12.53 -10.58 10.70
N GLY A 139 -12.98 -9.33 10.62
CA GLY A 139 -12.35 -8.32 9.75
C GLY A 139 -10.84 -8.15 9.99
N GLY A 140 -10.41 -8.16 11.26
CA GLY A 140 -8.99 -8.12 11.61
C GLY A 140 -8.22 -9.35 11.15
N MET A 141 -8.82 -10.55 11.21
CA MET A 141 -8.21 -11.77 10.66
C MET A 141 -8.14 -11.71 9.13
N GLN A 142 -9.18 -11.21 8.45
CA GLN A 142 -9.16 -11.04 6.99
C GLN A 142 -8.04 -10.08 6.54
N LYS A 143 -7.81 -8.99 7.28
CA LYS A 143 -6.69 -8.07 7.04
C LYS A 143 -5.33 -8.76 7.17
N ARG A 144 -5.14 -9.59 8.24
CA ARG A 144 -3.92 -10.38 8.41
C ARG A 144 -3.72 -11.39 7.29
N VAL A 145 -4.78 -12.05 6.81
CA VAL A 145 -4.71 -12.93 5.63
C VAL A 145 -4.31 -12.14 4.38
N GLY A 146 -4.89 -10.94 4.18
CA GLY A 146 -4.49 -10.04 3.09
C GLY A 146 -3.01 -9.64 3.16
N LEU A 147 -2.50 -9.39 4.37
CA LEU A 147 -1.08 -9.10 4.62
C LEU A 147 -0.21 -10.34 4.32
N ALA A 148 -0.62 -11.53 4.79
CA ALA A 148 0.07 -12.79 4.46
C ALA A 148 0.14 -13.03 2.95
N ARG A 149 -0.96 -12.75 2.21
CA ARG A 149 -0.99 -12.81 0.75
C ARG A 149 -0.03 -11.82 0.10
N ALA A 150 0.03 -10.59 0.61
CA ALA A 150 0.90 -9.56 0.07
C ALA A 150 2.39 -9.96 0.15
N ILE A 151 2.79 -10.73 1.17
CA ILE A 151 4.17 -11.14 1.39
C ILE A 151 4.49 -12.58 0.97
N ALA A 152 3.52 -13.33 0.43
CA ALA A 152 3.67 -14.76 0.15
C ALA A 152 4.78 -15.06 -0.87
N ALA A 153 4.97 -14.17 -1.84
CA ALA A 153 5.98 -14.29 -2.88
C ALA A 153 7.30 -13.56 -2.54
N GLU A 154 7.47 -13.07 -1.32
CA GLU A 154 8.64 -12.32 -0.87
C GLU A 154 8.97 -11.12 -1.78
N PRO A 155 8.02 -10.20 -1.99
CA PRO A 155 8.17 -9.10 -2.94
C PRO A 155 9.23 -8.11 -2.48
N GLU A 156 9.85 -7.41 -3.46
CA GLU A 156 10.78 -6.31 -3.21
C GLU A 156 10.07 -5.01 -2.80
N ILE A 157 8.81 -4.86 -3.26
CA ILE A 157 8.00 -3.65 -3.07
C ILE A 157 6.62 -4.08 -2.57
N ILE A 158 6.11 -3.40 -1.53
CA ILE A 158 4.80 -3.72 -0.95
C ILE A 158 3.95 -2.45 -0.93
N PHE A 159 2.73 -2.56 -1.45
CA PHE A 159 1.70 -1.53 -1.36
C PHE A 159 0.68 -1.86 -0.27
N PHE A 160 0.34 -0.87 0.53
CA PHE A 160 -0.71 -0.96 1.54
C PHE A 160 -1.77 0.13 1.26
N ASP A 161 -2.97 -0.29 0.88
CA ASP A 161 -4.09 0.61 0.62
C ASP A 161 -5.04 0.57 1.81
N GLU A 162 -5.02 1.62 2.63
CA GLU A 162 -5.84 1.79 3.83
C GLU A 162 -5.80 0.57 4.76
N PRO A 163 -4.63 0.15 5.26
CA PRO A 163 -4.45 -1.13 5.94
C PRO A 163 -5.25 -1.27 7.23
N THR A 164 -5.51 -0.17 7.94
CA THR A 164 -6.19 -0.15 9.25
C THR A 164 -7.65 0.28 9.19
N THR A 165 -8.15 0.72 8.04
CA THR A 165 -9.54 1.18 7.88
C THR A 165 -10.54 0.10 8.29
N GLY A 166 -11.50 0.48 9.16
CA GLY A 166 -12.55 -0.42 9.67
C GLY A 166 -12.12 -1.31 10.85
N LEU A 167 -10.92 -1.08 11.40
CA LEU A 167 -10.46 -1.72 12.64
C LEU A 167 -10.58 -0.77 13.83
N ASP A 168 -10.73 -1.34 15.02
CA ASP A 168 -10.59 -0.59 16.27
C ASP A 168 -9.12 -0.15 16.49
N PRO A 169 -8.86 0.82 17.39
CA PRO A 169 -7.52 1.35 17.60
C PRO A 169 -6.48 0.32 18.03
N ILE A 170 -6.88 -0.70 18.83
CA ILE A 170 -5.96 -1.74 19.31
C ILE A 170 -5.54 -2.63 18.14
N MET A 171 -6.51 -3.08 17.35
CA MET A 171 -6.24 -3.90 16.16
C MET A 171 -5.49 -3.13 15.09
N SER A 172 -5.73 -1.83 14.94
CA SER A 172 -4.96 -0.95 14.05
C SER A 172 -3.50 -0.91 14.48
N GLY A 173 -3.21 -0.77 15.77
CA GLY A 173 -1.84 -0.86 16.32
C GLY A 173 -1.17 -2.18 15.94
N VAL A 174 -1.84 -3.30 16.16
CA VAL A 174 -1.29 -4.64 15.83
C VAL A 174 -0.97 -4.78 14.32
N ILE A 175 -1.83 -4.26 13.43
CA ILE A 175 -1.56 -4.29 11.98
C ILE A 175 -0.39 -3.39 11.62
N ASN A 176 -0.29 -2.20 12.23
CA ASN A 176 0.83 -1.29 12.00
C ASN A 176 2.17 -1.90 12.43
N ASP A 177 2.22 -2.53 13.61
CA ASP A 177 3.41 -3.22 14.10
C ASP A 177 3.83 -4.34 13.14
N LEU A 178 2.87 -5.18 12.71
CA LEU A 178 3.13 -6.24 11.73
C LEU A 178 3.66 -5.69 10.39
N ILE A 179 3.08 -4.61 9.88
CA ILE A 179 3.57 -3.95 8.66
C ILE A 179 5.00 -3.47 8.86
N ARG A 180 5.29 -2.80 9.98
CA ARG A 180 6.63 -2.26 10.26
C ARG A 180 7.66 -3.37 10.39
N GLU A 181 7.37 -4.41 11.16
CA GLU A 181 8.24 -5.58 11.33
C GLU A 181 8.53 -6.25 9.99
N ILE A 182 7.49 -6.56 9.20
CA ILE A 182 7.62 -7.22 7.90
C ILE A 182 8.48 -6.40 6.94
N VAL A 183 8.21 -5.09 6.82
CA VAL A 183 8.95 -4.21 5.90
C VAL A 183 10.43 -4.13 6.29
N VAL A 184 10.73 -4.02 7.58
CA VAL A 184 12.11 -3.94 8.09
C VAL A 184 12.84 -5.27 7.90
N GLU A 185 12.23 -6.39 8.28
CA GLU A 185 12.86 -7.71 8.19
C GLU A 185 13.10 -8.15 6.74
N MET A 186 12.16 -7.86 5.84
CA MET A 186 12.31 -8.18 4.41
C MET A 186 13.24 -7.20 3.69
N GLY A 187 13.55 -6.05 4.28
CA GLY A 187 14.23 -4.97 3.58
C GLY A 187 13.43 -4.43 2.38
N ALA A 188 12.13 -4.63 2.39
CA ALA A 188 11.24 -4.25 1.30
C ALA A 188 11.05 -2.73 1.25
N THR A 189 10.79 -2.20 0.05
CA THR A 189 10.32 -0.82 -0.12
C THR A 189 8.81 -0.81 0.04
N ALA A 190 8.27 0.10 0.86
CA ALA A 190 6.83 0.17 1.09
C ALA A 190 6.24 1.50 0.63
N ILE A 191 5.05 1.45 0.05
CA ILE A 191 4.21 2.63 -0.17
C ILE A 191 2.84 2.36 0.44
N THR A 192 2.46 3.20 1.41
CA THR A 192 1.17 3.11 2.09
C THR A 192 0.32 4.31 1.74
N ILE A 193 -0.95 4.09 1.47
CA ILE A 193 -1.98 5.13 1.43
C ILE A 193 -2.80 5.00 2.70
N THR A 194 -2.94 6.08 3.44
CA THR A 194 -3.84 6.15 4.59
C THR A 194 -4.22 7.59 4.93
N HIS A 195 -5.32 7.75 5.63
CA HIS A 195 -5.72 9.00 6.29
C HIS A 195 -5.63 8.90 7.83
N ASP A 196 -5.22 7.73 8.35
CA ASP A 196 -5.04 7.51 9.78
C ASP A 196 -3.64 7.94 10.23
N MET A 197 -3.56 9.03 11.00
CA MET A 197 -2.30 9.60 11.46
C MET A 197 -1.56 8.71 12.46
N SER A 198 -2.25 7.82 13.15
CA SER A 198 -1.59 6.83 14.04
C SER A 198 -0.80 5.83 13.20
N SER A 199 -1.36 5.34 12.12
CA SER A 199 -0.67 4.49 11.14
C SER A 199 0.51 5.21 10.49
N VAL A 200 0.33 6.48 10.08
CA VAL A 200 1.43 7.28 9.50
C VAL A 200 2.63 7.31 10.44
N ARG A 201 2.41 7.62 11.73
CA ARG A 201 3.49 7.70 12.74
C ARG A 201 4.16 6.36 13.02
N ALA A 202 3.41 5.26 12.93
CA ALA A 202 3.91 3.93 13.22
C ALA A 202 4.79 3.35 12.10
N ILE A 203 4.40 3.57 10.83
CA ILE A 203 5.00 2.84 9.71
C ILE A 203 5.85 3.68 8.75
N ALA A 204 5.77 5.03 8.79
CA ALA A 204 6.46 5.87 7.83
C ALA A 204 7.95 6.11 8.18
N ASP A 205 8.81 6.06 7.16
CA ASP A 205 10.12 6.74 7.17
C ASP A 205 9.98 8.14 6.54
N GLN A 206 9.14 8.23 5.48
CA GLN A 206 8.84 9.44 4.72
C GLN A 206 7.33 9.61 4.58
N VAL A 207 6.87 10.85 4.50
CA VAL A 207 5.47 11.20 4.28
C VAL A 207 5.38 12.16 3.10
N ALA A 208 4.37 11.96 2.24
CA ALA A 208 4.03 12.88 1.17
C ALA A 208 2.53 13.22 1.27
N MET A 209 2.20 14.51 1.25
CA MET A 209 0.82 14.98 1.23
C MET A 209 0.39 15.24 -0.20
N LEU A 210 -0.57 14.46 -0.69
CA LEU A 210 -1.21 14.66 -1.99
C LEU A 210 -2.45 15.53 -1.81
N HIS A 211 -2.45 16.70 -2.42
CA HIS A 211 -3.56 17.66 -2.40
C HIS A 211 -3.79 18.21 -3.81
N GLU A 212 -5.05 18.21 -4.26
CA GLU A 212 -5.45 18.67 -5.61
C GLU A 212 -4.60 18.13 -6.76
N GLY A 213 -4.23 16.84 -6.67
CA GLY A 213 -3.44 16.15 -7.69
C GLY A 213 -1.95 16.50 -7.72
N LYS A 214 -1.42 17.18 -6.69
CA LYS A 214 -0.01 17.56 -6.55
C LYS A 214 0.54 17.13 -5.19
N ILE A 215 1.85 16.87 -5.13
CA ILE A 215 2.53 16.75 -3.83
C ILE A 215 2.66 18.13 -3.24
N ARG A 216 1.88 18.42 -2.20
CA ARG A 216 1.90 19.67 -1.47
C ARG A 216 3.11 19.78 -0.55
N TRP A 217 3.43 18.69 0.12
CA TRP A 217 4.56 18.55 1.03
C TRP A 217 5.12 17.13 0.96
N SER A 218 6.43 17.00 1.11
CA SER A 218 7.10 15.71 1.27
C SER A 218 8.34 15.88 2.15
N GLY A 219 8.55 14.93 3.07
CA GLY A 219 9.68 14.98 3.98
C GLY A 219 9.75 13.75 4.89
N SER A 220 10.73 13.77 5.81
CA SER A 220 10.86 12.76 6.86
C SER A 220 9.66 12.80 7.81
N ILE A 221 9.27 11.66 8.35
CA ILE A 221 8.25 11.60 9.42
C ILE A 221 8.62 12.50 10.61
N LYS A 222 9.91 12.69 10.89
CA LYS A 222 10.39 13.54 11.99
C LYS A 222 10.12 15.03 11.77
N ASP A 223 10.06 15.46 10.51
CA ASP A 223 9.87 16.86 10.13
C ASP A 223 8.40 17.21 9.94
N MET A 224 7.51 16.21 9.93
CA MET A 224 6.09 16.35 9.60
C MET A 224 5.38 17.39 10.51
N ASP A 225 5.56 17.29 11.82
CA ASP A 225 4.89 18.17 12.78
C ASP A 225 5.48 19.59 12.81
N GLN A 226 6.69 19.77 12.30
CA GLN A 226 7.42 21.06 12.28
C GLN A 226 7.55 21.63 10.86
N SER A 227 6.78 21.11 9.91
CA SER A 227 6.86 21.48 8.48
C SER A 227 6.58 22.93 8.18
N GLY A 228 5.81 23.62 9.03
CA GLY A 228 5.32 24.99 8.80
C GLY A 228 4.26 25.10 7.69
N ASP A 229 3.93 24.00 6.99
CA ASP A 229 2.90 24.02 5.94
C ASP A 229 1.49 24.01 6.55
N PRO A 230 0.64 25.00 6.26
CA PRO A 230 -0.68 25.12 6.89
C PRO A 230 -1.67 24.04 6.42
N PHE A 231 -1.55 23.52 5.20
CA PHE A 231 -2.39 22.43 4.70
C PHE A 231 -2.06 21.12 5.41
N LEU A 232 -0.77 20.81 5.53
CA LEU A 232 -0.32 19.64 6.28
C LEU A 232 -0.72 19.76 7.75
N SER A 233 -0.49 20.91 8.39
CA SER A 233 -0.87 21.14 9.78
C SER A 233 -2.37 20.97 10.02
N GLN A 234 -3.22 21.47 9.12
CA GLN A 234 -4.66 21.26 9.21
C GLN A 234 -5.00 19.77 9.12
N PHE A 235 -4.41 19.06 8.14
CA PHE A 235 -4.73 17.66 7.86
C PHE A 235 -4.32 16.75 9.02
N ILE A 236 -3.09 16.86 9.51
CA ILE A 236 -2.58 15.97 10.58
C ILE A 236 -3.26 16.18 11.92
N ASN A 237 -3.79 17.40 12.16
CA ASN A 237 -4.51 17.74 13.39
C ASN A 237 -6.04 17.60 13.26
N GLY A 238 -6.56 17.23 12.10
CA GLY A 238 -7.99 17.05 11.85
C GLY A 238 -8.82 18.33 12.08
N ARG A 239 -8.26 19.52 11.79
CA ARG A 239 -8.96 20.77 12.04
C ARG A 239 -9.98 21.04 10.94
N ALA A 240 -11.20 21.38 11.32
CA ALA A 240 -12.26 21.75 10.38
C ALA A 240 -11.97 23.08 9.67
N GLU A 241 -11.30 24.01 10.35
CA GLU A 241 -10.91 25.31 9.83
C GLU A 241 -9.47 25.30 9.32
N GLY A 242 -9.24 25.92 8.15
CA GLY A 242 -7.91 25.99 7.53
C GLY A 242 -7.99 26.11 6.01
N PRO A 243 -6.85 26.03 5.32
CA PRO A 243 -6.80 26.20 3.87
C PRO A 243 -7.44 25.07 3.07
N ILE A 244 -7.67 23.89 3.66
CA ILE A 244 -8.42 22.80 3.03
C ILE A 244 -9.90 23.04 3.31
N GLU A 245 -10.67 23.34 2.25
CA GLU A 245 -12.11 23.52 2.38
C GLU A 245 -12.80 22.19 2.67
N ALA A 246 -13.56 22.12 3.77
CA ALA A 246 -14.40 20.98 4.05
C ALA A 246 -15.62 21.02 3.12
N VAL A 247 -15.81 19.96 2.32
CA VAL A 247 -17.03 19.78 1.53
C VAL A 247 -18.18 19.56 2.52
N ARG A 248 -19.11 20.50 2.59
CA ARG A 248 -20.33 20.45 3.42
C ARG A 248 -21.47 19.76 2.68
#